data_696ebc88e05f9cd26f0754c42c852ee3
#
_entry.id   696ebc88e05f9cd26f0754c42c852ee3
#
_cell.length_a   1.000
_cell.length_b   1.000
_cell.length_c   1.000
_cell.angle_alpha   90.00
_cell.angle_beta   90.00
_cell.angle_gamma   90.00
#
_symmetry.space_group_name_H-M   'P 1'
#
loop_
_entity.id
_entity.type
_entity.pdbx_description
1 polymer ?
#
loop_
_entity_poly.entity_id
_entity_poly.type
_entity_poly.pdbx_seq_one_letter_code
_entity_poly.pdbx_strand_id
1 'polypeptide(L)'
;LAMSCAAAIAAPTSDEALERMRSMKTTGQSLDMKTIPQDGPTADAIRDNLKRIKLPEGFRIDLYAIVPDARHMAVGPSSGVVFVGTRKTDLWTVTDRTKNRTADEVKRFAPAISFTQPGPCFSPDGFLFVAEHNRVLVFPAAEFFYEGPDVAADIVVPTGELIPKDEESY
;
A
#
# COMPACT_ATOMS: atom_id res chain seq x y z
N LEU A 1 -27.78 53.65 -4.60
CA LEU A 1 -26.56 52.93 -4.10
C LEU A 1 -27.02 51.80 -3.17
N ALA A 2 -27.00 50.57 -3.64
CA ALA A 2 -27.29 49.39 -2.82
C ALA A 2 -25.96 48.81 -2.30
N MET A 3 -25.74 48.91 -1.01
CA MET A 3 -24.64 48.23 -0.33
C MET A 3 -25.04 46.78 -0.11
N SER A 4 -24.35 45.87 -0.84
CA SER A 4 -24.44 44.42 -0.61
C SER A 4 -23.60 44.08 0.62
N CYS A 5 -24.25 43.68 1.70
CA CYS A 5 -23.58 43.12 2.88
C CYS A 5 -23.18 41.70 2.57
N ALA A 6 -21.92 41.44 2.31
CA ALA A 6 -21.37 40.09 2.26
C ALA A 6 -21.34 39.53 3.69
N ALA A 7 -22.17 38.55 3.97
CA ALA A 7 -22.12 37.82 5.24
C ALA A 7 -20.78 37.05 5.30
N ALA A 8 -19.92 37.44 6.23
CA ALA A 8 -18.71 36.67 6.54
C ALA A 8 -19.14 35.34 7.16
N ILE A 9 -18.85 34.26 6.51
CA ILE A 9 -18.99 32.89 7.05
C ILE A 9 -17.96 32.77 8.17
N ALA A 10 -18.44 32.78 9.43
CA ALA A 10 -17.56 32.54 10.57
C ALA A 10 -16.91 31.17 10.48
N ALA A 11 -15.62 31.12 10.76
CA ALA A 11 -14.91 29.83 10.86
C ALA A 11 -15.56 28.98 11.98
N PRO A 12 -15.72 27.67 11.78
CA PRO A 12 -16.34 26.80 12.79
C PRO A 12 -15.52 26.85 14.08
N THR A 13 -16.21 26.84 15.22
CA THR A 13 -15.56 26.73 16.53
C THR A 13 -14.89 25.38 16.66
N SER A 14 -13.88 25.27 17.56
CA SER A 14 -13.17 24.00 17.79
C SER A 14 -14.11 22.85 18.13
N ASP A 15 -15.20 23.11 18.83
CA ASP A 15 -16.20 22.12 19.22
C ASP A 15 -17.05 21.65 18.02
N GLU A 16 -17.43 22.56 17.13
CA GLU A 16 -18.13 22.20 15.89
C GLU A 16 -17.24 21.41 14.94
N ALA A 17 -15.95 21.72 14.87
CA ALA A 17 -14.98 20.94 14.10
C ALA A 17 -14.81 19.54 14.69
N LEU A 18 -14.77 19.40 16.01
CA LEU A 18 -14.68 18.12 16.71
C LEU A 18 -15.93 17.26 16.50
N GLU A 19 -17.13 17.85 16.58
CA GLU A 19 -18.38 17.13 16.28
C GLU A 19 -18.48 16.69 14.82
N ARG A 20 -18.02 17.52 13.87
CA ARG A 20 -17.91 17.11 12.47
C ARG A 20 -16.95 15.93 12.29
N MET A 21 -15.80 15.94 12.96
CA MET A 21 -14.87 14.82 12.92
C MET A 21 -15.46 13.55 13.54
N ARG A 22 -16.21 13.65 14.65
CA ARG A 22 -16.92 12.52 15.27
C ARG A 22 -18.07 11.98 14.41
N SER A 23 -18.70 12.85 13.63
CA SER A 23 -19.78 12.46 12.70
C SER A 23 -19.26 11.90 11.36
N MET A 24 -17.98 12.03 11.06
CA MET A 24 -17.37 11.37 9.91
C MET A 24 -17.43 9.86 10.11
N LYS A 25 -18.41 9.25 9.49
CA LYS A 25 -18.48 7.79 9.38
C LYS A 25 -17.29 7.33 8.54
N THR A 26 -16.47 6.44 9.08
CA THR A 26 -15.56 5.65 8.27
C THR A 26 -16.35 5.08 7.11
N THR A 27 -15.92 5.39 5.88
CA THR A 27 -16.56 4.82 4.71
C THR A 27 -16.43 3.30 4.84
N GLY A 28 -17.51 2.55 4.68
CA GLY A 28 -17.53 1.09 4.87
C GLY A 28 -16.52 0.33 4.01
N GLN A 29 -15.92 0.99 3.02
CA GLN A 29 -14.85 0.45 2.18
C GLN A 29 -13.53 0.18 2.94
N SER A 30 -13.26 0.85 4.05
CA SER A 30 -12.05 0.58 4.86
C SER A 30 -12.12 -0.73 5.65
N LEU A 31 -13.33 -1.29 5.82
CA LEU A 31 -13.54 -2.54 6.55
C LEU A 31 -13.40 -3.78 5.65
N ASP A 32 -13.44 -3.62 4.34
CA ASP A 32 -13.49 -4.71 3.35
C ASP A 32 -12.17 -4.92 2.59
N MET A 33 -11.06 -4.44 3.16
CA MET A 33 -9.74 -4.67 2.55
C MET A 33 -9.37 -6.14 2.63
N LYS A 34 -9.12 -6.73 1.46
CA LYS A 34 -8.73 -8.13 1.35
C LYS A 34 -7.44 -8.40 2.12
N THR A 35 -7.49 -9.35 3.04
CA THR A 35 -6.33 -9.86 3.78
C THR A 35 -5.96 -11.26 3.30
N ILE A 36 -4.72 -11.66 3.51
CA ILE A 36 -4.21 -13.00 3.18
C ILE A 36 -3.86 -13.72 4.48
N PRO A 37 -4.46 -14.91 4.74
CA PRO A 37 -4.09 -15.74 5.89
C PRO A 37 -2.59 -16.06 5.88
N GLN A 38 -1.95 -15.95 7.04
CA GLN A 38 -0.52 -16.20 7.24
C GLN A 38 -0.24 -17.55 7.90
N ASP A 39 -1.27 -18.33 8.14
CA ASP A 39 -1.27 -19.66 8.73
C ASP A 39 -1.99 -20.69 7.86
N GLY A 40 -2.09 -21.93 8.36
CA GLY A 40 -2.77 -23.03 7.69
C GLY A 40 -1.88 -23.83 6.73
N PRO A 41 -2.49 -24.74 5.93
CA PRO A 41 -1.76 -25.77 5.18
C PRO A 41 -0.68 -25.23 4.23
N THR A 42 -0.90 -24.05 3.62
CA THR A 42 0.09 -23.42 2.73
C THR A 42 1.32 -22.97 3.51
N ALA A 43 1.12 -22.31 4.66
CA ALA A 43 2.21 -21.88 5.53
C ALA A 43 3.02 -23.06 6.03
N ASP A 44 2.33 -24.13 6.43
CA ASP A 44 2.97 -25.36 6.97
C ASP A 44 3.80 -26.06 5.88
N ALA A 45 3.27 -26.18 4.67
CA ALA A 45 4.00 -26.75 3.53
C ALA A 45 5.26 -25.94 3.19
N ILE A 46 5.18 -24.59 3.25
CA ILE A 46 6.35 -23.72 3.04
C ILE A 46 7.38 -23.95 4.16
N ARG A 47 6.96 -23.92 5.45
CA ARG A 47 7.86 -24.16 6.58
C ARG A 47 8.54 -25.52 6.51
N ASP A 48 7.85 -26.55 6.08
CA ASP A 48 8.43 -27.88 5.88
C ASP A 48 9.44 -27.92 4.73
N ASN A 49 9.20 -27.17 3.68
CA ASN A 49 10.18 -27.03 2.59
C ASN A 49 11.43 -26.26 3.05
N LEU A 50 11.27 -25.20 3.86
CA LEU A 50 12.40 -24.43 4.39
C LEU A 50 13.34 -25.28 5.25
N LYS A 51 12.83 -26.26 6.02
CA LYS A 51 13.64 -27.19 6.83
C LYS A 51 14.62 -28.04 5.99
N ARG A 52 14.36 -28.21 4.69
CA ARG A 52 15.21 -28.99 3.77
C ARG A 52 16.32 -28.17 3.13
N ILE A 53 16.31 -26.86 3.31
CA ILE A 53 17.31 -25.95 2.75
C ILE A 53 18.59 -26.03 3.60
N LYS A 54 19.72 -26.31 2.98
CA LYS A 54 21.04 -26.27 3.64
C LYS A 54 21.58 -24.86 3.60
N LEU A 55 21.86 -24.31 4.76
CA LEU A 55 22.40 -22.96 4.93
C LEU A 55 23.85 -23.01 5.43
N PRO A 56 24.70 -22.01 5.11
CA PRO A 56 25.98 -21.82 5.75
C PRO A 56 25.81 -21.60 7.26
N GLU A 57 26.89 -21.87 8.01
CA GLU A 57 26.91 -21.61 9.45
C GLU A 57 26.59 -20.14 9.78
N GLY A 58 25.77 -19.91 10.79
CA GLY A 58 25.32 -18.57 11.21
C GLY A 58 24.12 -18.01 10.44
N PHE A 59 23.67 -18.67 9.37
CA PHE A 59 22.46 -18.25 8.63
C PHE A 59 21.23 -19.02 9.09
N ARG A 60 20.10 -18.33 9.07
CA ARG A 60 18.77 -18.88 9.36
C ARG A 60 17.78 -18.43 8.30
N ILE A 61 16.81 -19.28 7.97
CA ILE A 61 15.72 -19.00 7.05
C ILE A 61 14.38 -19.29 7.75
N ASP A 62 13.48 -18.33 7.67
CA ASP A 62 12.13 -18.46 8.21
C ASP A 62 11.12 -17.89 7.21
N LEU A 63 9.85 -18.31 7.33
CA LEU A 63 8.75 -17.72 6.59
C LEU A 63 8.37 -16.39 7.25
N TYR A 64 8.54 -15.29 6.52
CA TYR A 64 8.16 -13.95 6.98
C TYR A 64 6.70 -13.64 6.67
N ALA A 65 6.28 -13.81 5.41
CA ALA A 65 4.93 -13.54 4.95
C ALA A 65 4.55 -14.39 3.73
N ILE A 66 3.25 -14.64 3.57
CA ILE A 66 2.67 -15.24 2.36
C ILE A 66 1.99 -14.13 1.57
N VAL A 67 2.50 -13.83 0.38
CA VAL A 67 1.94 -12.83 -0.52
C VAL A 67 1.68 -13.47 -1.88
N PRO A 68 0.43 -13.51 -2.36
CA PRO A 68 0.11 -14.10 -3.66
C PRO A 68 0.82 -13.38 -4.82
N ASP A 69 1.36 -14.14 -5.76
CA ASP A 69 2.00 -13.64 -6.98
C ASP A 69 3.11 -12.58 -6.75
N ALA A 70 3.73 -12.55 -5.56
CA ALA A 70 4.76 -11.59 -5.18
C ALA A 70 5.91 -11.54 -6.19
N ARG A 71 6.37 -10.32 -6.53
CA ARG A 71 7.44 -10.11 -7.51
C ARG A 71 8.50 -9.10 -7.07
N HIS A 72 8.08 -7.90 -6.73
CA HIS A 72 8.95 -6.82 -6.26
C HIS A 72 8.53 -6.39 -4.86
N MET A 73 9.46 -5.89 -4.07
CA MET A 73 9.15 -5.37 -2.75
C MET A 73 9.99 -4.13 -2.44
N ALA A 74 9.40 -3.23 -1.68
CA ALA A 74 10.04 -2.04 -1.14
C ALA A 74 9.66 -1.90 0.34
N VAL A 75 10.65 -1.56 1.17
CA VAL A 75 10.45 -1.37 2.61
C VAL A 75 10.30 0.11 2.88
N GLY A 76 9.25 0.49 3.58
CA GLY A 76 9.02 1.85 4.02
C GLY A 76 10.11 2.30 4.99
N PRO A 77 10.80 3.43 4.70
CA PRO A 77 11.98 3.86 5.47
C PRO A 77 11.66 4.24 6.92
N SER A 78 10.44 4.68 7.20
CA SER A 78 10.04 5.15 8.53
C SER A 78 9.31 4.10 9.34
N SER A 79 8.37 3.37 8.72
CA SER A 79 7.48 2.42 9.40
C SER A 79 8.01 0.98 9.38
N GLY A 80 8.82 0.64 8.39
CA GLY A 80 9.24 -0.74 8.11
C GLY A 80 8.15 -1.60 7.47
N VAL A 81 7.02 -1.02 7.07
CA VAL A 81 5.98 -1.69 6.29
C VAL A 81 6.54 -2.09 4.94
N VAL A 82 6.31 -3.32 4.52
CA VAL A 82 6.79 -3.81 3.23
C VAL A 82 5.67 -3.74 2.20
N PHE A 83 5.92 -3.03 1.11
CA PHE A 83 5.02 -2.94 -0.04
C PHE A 83 5.44 -3.97 -1.08
N VAL A 84 4.52 -4.85 -1.46
CA VAL A 84 4.81 -5.99 -2.34
C VAL A 84 3.98 -5.88 -3.61
N GLY A 85 4.66 -5.62 -4.72
CA GLY A 85 4.06 -5.65 -6.05
C GLY A 85 3.95 -7.07 -6.57
N THR A 86 2.93 -7.31 -7.41
CA THR A 86 2.61 -8.62 -7.94
C THR A 86 2.76 -8.71 -9.45
N ARG A 87 2.64 -9.90 -9.99
CA ARG A 87 2.57 -10.13 -11.44
C ARG A 87 1.21 -9.77 -12.05
N LYS A 88 0.23 -9.47 -11.19
CA LYS A 88 -1.15 -9.15 -11.58
C LYS A 88 -1.45 -7.68 -11.28
N THR A 89 -2.56 -7.42 -10.66
CA THR A 89 -3.12 -6.08 -10.45
C THR A 89 -3.13 -5.65 -8.98
N ASP A 90 -2.57 -6.46 -8.08
CA ASP A 90 -2.56 -6.16 -6.66
C ASP A 90 -1.20 -5.63 -6.20
N LEU A 91 -1.25 -4.64 -5.34
CA LEU A 91 -0.15 -4.22 -4.49
C LEU A 91 -0.55 -4.55 -3.04
N TRP A 92 0.34 -5.20 -2.31
CA TRP A 92 0.08 -5.64 -0.94
C TRP A 92 0.96 -4.89 0.05
N THR A 93 0.44 -4.66 1.24
CA THR A 93 1.22 -4.22 2.39
C THR A 93 1.39 -5.37 3.37
N VAL A 94 2.59 -5.51 3.88
CA VAL A 94 2.97 -6.52 4.86
C VAL A 94 3.46 -5.82 6.10
N THR A 95 2.85 -6.08 7.24
CA THR A 95 3.16 -5.45 8.52
C THR A 95 3.60 -6.48 9.54
N ASP A 96 4.64 -6.13 10.30
CA ASP A 96 5.11 -6.83 11.48
C ASP A 96 5.10 -5.83 12.65
N ARG A 97 3.92 -5.64 13.27
CA ARG A 97 3.71 -4.69 14.38
C ARG A 97 4.40 -5.14 15.65
N THR A 98 4.50 -6.44 15.85
CA THR A 98 5.13 -7.05 17.03
C THR A 98 6.64 -7.10 16.92
N LYS A 99 7.20 -6.83 15.73
CA LYS A 99 8.65 -6.86 15.41
C LYS A 99 9.31 -8.21 15.75
N ASN A 100 8.53 -9.28 15.58
CA ASN A 100 8.99 -10.65 15.86
C ASN A 100 9.58 -11.35 14.62
N ARG A 101 9.68 -10.65 13.48
CA ARG A 101 10.15 -11.14 12.18
C ARG A 101 9.18 -12.13 11.51
N THR A 102 7.92 -12.02 11.85
CA THR A 102 6.82 -12.72 11.18
C THR A 102 5.72 -11.70 10.93
N ALA A 103 5.20 -11.64 9.73
CA ALA A 103 4.14 -10.68 9.42
C ALA A 103 2.87 -10.98 10.22
N ASP A 104 2.33 -9.96 10.87
CA ASP A 104 1.04 -10.03 11.56
C ASP A 104 -0.11 -9.94 10.56
N GLU A 105 0.08 -9.17 9.48
CA GLU A 105 -0.98 -8.93 8.51
C GLU A 105 -0.40 -8.70 7.11
N VAL A 106 -1.09 -9.28 6.12
CA VAL A 106 -0.91 -8.97 4.68
C VAL A 106 -2.24 -8.45 4.15
N LYS A 107 -2.27 -7.19 3.73
CA LYS A 107 -3.47 -6.46 3.33
C LYS A 107 -3.29 -5.84 1.95
N ARG A 108 -4.36 -5.79 1.15
CA ARG A 108 -4.35 -5.12 -0.14
C ARG A 108 -4.18 -3.61 0.04
N PHE A 109 -3.21 -3.03 -0.67
CA PHE A 109 -2.95 -1.60 -0.67
C PHE A 109 -3.78 -0.90 -1.77
N ALA A 110 -4.27 0.31 -1.44
CA ALA A 110 -5.02 1.19 -2.34
C ALA A 110 -6.11 0.46 -3.17
N PRO A 111 -7.13 -0.13 -2.54
CA PRO A 111 -8.12 -0.97 -3.22
C PRO A 111 -8.92 -0.25 -4.30
N ALA A 112 -8.97 1.09 -4.28
CA ALA A 112 -9.65 1.89 -5.31
C ALA A 112 -8.83 2.03 -6.61
N ILE A 113 -7.54 1.67 -6.60
CA ILE A 113 -6.64 1.76 -7.75
C ILE A 113 -6.32 0.35 -8.23
N SER A 114 -6.55 0.09 -9.50
CA SER A 114 -6.09 -1.13 -10.15
C SER A 114 -4.71 -0.88 -10.73
N PHE A 115 -3.76 -1.72 -10.38
CA PHE A 115 -2.39 -1.67 -10.89
C PHE A 115 -2.18 -2.65 -12.04
N THR A 116 -1.16 -2.42 -12.85
CA THR A 116 -0.70 -3.37 -13.87
C THR A 116 0.74 -3.76 -13.57
N GLN A 117 0.94 -4.93 -13.00
CA GLN A 117 2.25 -5.47 -12.59
C GLN A 117 3.09 -4.48 -11.76
N PRO A 118 2.57 -3.98 -10.63
CA PRO A 118 3.18 -2.88 -9.89
C PRO A 118 4.58 -3.22 -9.38
N GLY A 119 5.51 -2.29 -9.62
CA GLY A 119 6.87 -2.31 -9.08
C GLY A 119 7.06 -1.17 -8.08
N PRO A 120 6.95 -1.43 -6.76
CA PRO A 120 7.12 -0.41 -5.74
C PRO A 120 8.59 -0.05 -5.53
N CYS A 121 8.86 1.24 -5.25
CA CYS A 121 10.16 1.76 -4.83
C CYS A 121 9.97 2.99 -3.95
N PHE A 122 10.73 3.12 -2.87
CA PHE A 122 10.73 4.33 -2.05
C PHE A 122 11.84 5.30 -2.45
N SER A 123 11.53 6.60 -2.44
CA SER A 123 12.56 7.64 -2.43
C SER A 123 13.13 7.79 -1.00
N PRO A 124 14.30 8.42 -0.86
CA PRO A 124 14.87 8.74 0.46
C PRO A 124 13.94 9.59 1.33
N ASP A 125 13.08 10.40 0.71
CA ASP A 125 12.11 11.28 1.39
C ASP A 125 10.83 10.54 1.84
N GLY A 126 10.73 9.23 1.58
CA GLY A 126 9.60 8.40 2.01
C GLY A 126 8.42 8.38 1.04
N PHE A 127 8.56 8.89 -0.18
CA PHE A 127 7.53 8.78 -1.21
C PHE A 127 7.57 7.41 -1.86
N LEU A 128 6.44 6.73 -1.91
CA LEU A 128 6.31 5.47 -2.62
C LEU A 128 6.01 5.73 -4.09
N PHE A 129 6.93 5.36 -4.96
CA PHE A 129 6.70 5.29 -6.40
C PHE A 129 6.26 3.88 -6.78
N VAL A 130 5.25 3.81 -7.63
CA VAL A 130 4.78 2.53 -8.18
C VAL A 130 4.86 2.62 -9.70
N ALA A 131 5.86 1.93 -10.25
CA ALA A 131 5.98 1.78 -11.69
C ALA A 131 5.05 0.65 -12.17
N GLU A 132 4.26 0.95 -13.17
CA GLU A 132 3.39 0.01 -13.86
C GLU A 132 3.88 -0.18 -15.31
N HIS A 133 3.17 -1.00 -16.05
CA HIS A 133 3.52 -1.25 -17.45
C HIS A 133 3.63 0.05 -18.28
N ASN A 134 2.74 1.01 -18.08
CA ASN A 134 2.64 2.20 -18.94
C ASN A 134 2.40 3.52 -18.18
N ARG A 135 2.67 3.58 -16.88
CA ARG A 135 2.62 4.80 -16.08
C ARG A 135 3.44 4.66 -14.81
N VAL A 136 3.73 5.78 -14.17
CA VAL A 136 4.33 5.82 -12.83
C VAL A 136 3.44 6.66 -11.91
N LEU A 137 3.06 6.07 -10.80
CA LEU A 137 2.31 6.72 -9.73
C LEU A 137 3.24 7.08 -8.58
N VAL A 138 2.89 8.12 -7.83
CA VAL A 138 3.52 8.49 -6.56
C VAL A 138 2.49 8.57 -5.45
N PHE A 139 2.85 8.03 -4.28
CA PHE A 139 2.08 8.06 -3.05
C PHE A 139 2.91 8.74 -1.97
N PRO A 140 2.69 10.03 -1.70
CA PRO A 140 3.55 10.81 -0.79
C PRO A 140 3.52 10.35 0.67
N ALA A 141 2.42 9.70 1.09
CA ALA A 141 2.20 9.32 2.47
C ALA A 141 1.78 7.85 2.64
N ALA A 142 2.20 6.98 1.71
CA ALA A 142 1.81 5.56 1.69
C ALA A 142 2.07 4.84 3.01
N GLU A 143 3.22 5.08 3.63
CA GLU A 143 3.61 4.45 4.90
C GLU A 143 2.67 4.76 6.07
N PHE A 144 1.93 5.87 6.01
CA PHE A 144 1.07 6.33 7.10
C PHE A 144 -0.40 6.02 6.85
N PHE A 145 -0.80 5.88 5.58
CA PHE A 145 -2.21 5.71 5.18
C PHE A 145 -2.51 4.37 4.49
N TYR A 146 -1.56 3.44 4.47
CA TYR A 146 -1.72 2.13 3.78
C TYR A 146 -2.88 1.28 4.32
N GLU A 147 -3.38 1.56 5.51
CA GLU A 147 -4.48 0.81 6.13
C GLU A 147 -5.87 1.22 5.64
N GLY A 148 -5.96 2.35 4.95
CA GLY A 148 -7.22 2.88 4.45
C GLY A 148 -7.32 2.89 2.92
N PRO A 149 -8.53 3.09 2.37
CA PRO A 149 -8.74 3.24 0.94
C PRO A 149 -8.33 4.63 0.42
N ASP A 150 -8.23 5.60 1.30
CA ASP A 150 -8.05 7.03 0.97
C ASP A 150 -6.57 7.41 0.92
N VAL A 151 -5.78 6.62 0.20
CA VAL A 151 -4.36 6.93 -0.01
C VAL A 151 -4.24 7.89 -1.19
N ALA A 152 -3.75 9.10 -0.92
CA ALA A 152 -3.52 10.09 -1.97
C ALA A 152 -2.45 9.58 -2.95
N ALA A 153 -2.76 9.67 -4.23
CA ALA A 153 -1.86 9.32 -5.32
C ALA A 153 -1.83 10.43 -6.38
N ASP A 154 -0.70 10.58 -7.03
CA ASP A 154 -0.55 11.43 -8.21
C ASP A 154 0.15 10.64 -9.33
N ILE A 155 0.01 11.12 -10.56
CA ILE A 155 0.61 10.50 -11.74
C ILE A 155 1.88 11.27 -12.08
N VAL A 156 3.03 10.63 -11.95
CA VAL A 156 4.33 11.22 -12.30
C VAL A 156 4.61 11.07 -13.79
N VAL A 157 4.31 9.90 -14.35
CA VAL A 157 4.42 9.63 -15.78
C VAL A 157 3.06 9.11 -16.26
N PRO A 158 2.38 9.87 -17.14
CA PRO A 158 1.07 9.48 -17.67
C PRO A 158 1.11 8.23 -18.54
N THR A 159 -0.03 7.58 -18.65
CA THR A 159 -0.20 6.44 -19.55
C THR A 159 0.11 6.82 -20.99
N GLY A 160 0.96 6.03 -21.66
CA GLY A 160 1.36 6.24 -23.06
C GLY A 160 2.64 7.05 -23.25
N GLU A 161 3.28 7.54 -22.17
CA GLU A 161 4.57 8.22 -22.24
C GLU A 161 5.76 7.29 -22.06
N LEU A 162 5.59 6.14 -21.37
CA LEU A 162 6.66 5.17 -21.14
C LEU A 162 6.87 4.25 -22.33
N ILE A 163 5.80 3.83 -22.97
CA ILE A 163 5.81 2.88 -24.08
C ILE A 163 5.05 3.50 -25.25
N PRO A 164 5.66 3.57 -26.46
CA PRO A 164 4.95 4.00 -27.65
C PRO A 164 3.70 3.18 -27.90
N LYS A 165 2.63 3.80 -28.41
CA LYS A 165 1.31 3.17 -28.60
C LYS A 165 1.33 1.94 -29.52
N ASP A 166 2.31 1.85 -30.39
CA ASP A 166 2.53 0.75 -31.32
C ASP A 166 3.28 -0.45 -30.69
N GLU A 167 3.84 -0.27 -29.48
CA GLU A 167 4.58 -1.30 -28.74
C GLU A 167 3.81 -1.83 -27.52
N GLU A 168 2.56 -1.44 -27.31
CA GLU A 168 1.73 -1.83 -26.16
C GLU A 168 1.30 -3.32 -26.13
N SER A 169 1.79 -4.15 -27.05
CA SER A 169 1.33 -5.53 -27.26
C SER A 169 2.18 -6.58 -26.54
N TYR A 170 2.35 -6.46 -25.22
CA TYR A 170 2.94 -7.53 -24.41
C TYR A 170 2.14 -7.84 -23.15
#